data_8dcd5a0cbc9dcb1a5679c264a1e08773
#
_entry.id   8dcd5a0cbc9dcb1a5679c264a1e08773
#
_cell.length_a   1.000
_cell.length_b   1.000
_cell.length_c   1.000
_cell.angle_alpha   90.00
_cell.angle_beta   90.00
_cell.angle_gamma   90.00
#
_symmetry.space_group_name_H-M   'P 1'
#
loop_
_entity.id
_entity.type
_entity.pdbx_description
1 polymer ?
#
loop_
_entity_poly.entity_id
_entity_poly.type
_entity_poly.pdbx_seq_one_letter_code
_entity_poly.pdbx_strand_id
1 'polypeptide(L)'
;MPRLRHHLLPWSVVGTLRGAAVAAAQILPAQAQSDGTPSVRAANLARMKAERLNGGLGVYRPAPCMFEQGGGSCLVSRSSQGFTFRFLGGQPGWRQLGIPPTVETEILVSPDGRSVLEVIYNGPVR
;
A
#
# COMPACT_ATOMS: atom_id res chain seq x y z
N MET A 1 -1.22 -60.83 48.05
CA MET A 1 -1.10 -60.37 47.72
C MET A 1 -0.92 -59.34 47.25
N PRO A 2 -0.77 -59.10 47.21
CA PRO A 2 -0.53 -58.25 46.64
C PRO A 2 -0.43 -57.35 46.08
N ARG A 3 -0.48 -57.02 45.74
CA ARG A 3 -0.24 -56.33 45.10
C ARG A 3 -0.35 -55.48 44.44
N LEU A 4 -0.41 -55.25 44.24
CA LEU A 4 -0.48 -54.55 43.50
C LEU A 4 -0.43 -53.50 43.11
N ARG A 5 -0.48 -53.29 43.06
CA ARG A 5 -0.35 -52.47 42.63
C ARG A 5 -0.29 -51.62 42.05
N HIS A 6 -0.28 -51.44 41.76
CA HIS A 6 -0.16 -50.72 41.08
C HIS A 6 -0.10 -49.86 40.57
N HIS A 7 -0.12 -49.71 40.42
CA HIS A 7 0.02 -48.99 39.81
C HIS A 7 -0.01 -48.18 39.23
N LEU A 8 -0.02 -48.08 39.10
CA LEU A 8 -0.02 -47.48 38.40
C LEU A 8 -0.06 -46.48 38.00
N LEU A 9 -0.04 -46.07 37.75
CA LEU A 9 -0.08 -45.20 37.27
C LEU A 9 0.06 -44.24 36.86
N PRO A 10 0.10 -43.86 36.44
CA PRO A 10 0.31 -43.04 35.97
C PRO A 10 0.37 -42.23 35.59
N TRP A 11 0.43 -41.74 35.29
CA TRP A 11 0.66 -40.98 34.98
C TRP A 11 0.61 -40.46 34.16
N SER A 12 0.68 -40.54 33.78
CA SER A 12 0.65 -40.20 33.01
C SER A 12 0.37 -39.18 32.65
N VAL A 13 0.28 -38.90 32.52
CA VAL A 13 -0.04 -38.00 32.20
C VAL A 13 0.18 -37.04 31.83
N VAL A 14 0.27 -36.67 31.65
CA VAL A 14 0.49 -35.74 31.47
C VAL A 14 0.85 -35.05 30.68
N GLY A 15 1.13 -34.80 30.32
CA GLY A 15 1.71 -34.20 29.56
C GLY A 15 1.23 -33.38 28.76
N THR A 16 1.21 -33.33 28.34
CA THR A 16 0.56 -32.84 27.72
C THR A 16 0.48 -31.60 27.49
N LEU A 17 0.25 -31.24 27.45
CA LEU A 17 0.02 -30.19 27.31
C LEU A 17 0.65 -29.33 26.76
N ARG A 18 1.05 -29.02 26.50
CA ARG A 18 1.70 -28.20 26.12
C ARG A 18 1.56 -27.71 24.93
N GLY A 19 1.58 -27.81 24.26
CA GLY A 19 1.65 -27.43 23.01
C GLY A 19 0.93 -26.30 22.66
N ALA A 20 0.18 -25.88 23.26
CA ALA A 20 -0.61 -24.93 22.83
C ALA A 20 -0.06 -23.66 22.48
N ALA A 21 0.84 -23.24 23.00
CA ALA A 21 1.18 -21.93 22.90
C ALA A 21 1.49 -21.37 21.61
N VAL A 22 1.78 -22.12 20.70
CA VAL A 22 2.25 -21.63 19.59
C VAL A 22 1.53 -20.75 18.78
N ALA A 23 0.34 -20.75 18.77
CA ALA A 23 -0.41 -20.12 17.77
C ALA A 23 -0.26 -18.67 17.63
N ALA A 24 0.03 -17.99 18.62
CA ALA A 24 -0.12 -16.57 18.56
C ALA A 24 0.73 -15.86 17.59
N ALA A 25 1.84 -16.38 17.29
CA ALA A 25 2.80 -15.58 16.59
C ALA A 25 2.43 -15.21 15.21
N GLN A 26 1.58 -15.91 14.61
CA GLN A 26 1.39 -15.71 13.22
C GLN A 26 0.64 -14.51 12.83
N ILE A 27 0.01 -13.87 13.72
CA ILE A 27 -0.86 -12.82 13.34
C ILE A 27 -0.15 -11.58 12.90
N LEU A 28 0.97 -11.29 13.46
CA LEU A 28 1.60 -10.02 13.26
C LEU A 28 2.03 -9.72 11.85
N PRO A 29 2.57 -10.63 11.12
CA PRO A 29 3.07 -10.27 9.80
C PRO A 29 2.00 -9.77 8.86
N ALA A 30 0.81 -10.24 9.00
CA ALA A 30 -0.23 -9.82 8.09
C ALA A 30 -0.54 -8.34 8.23
N GLN A 31 -0.49 -7.83 9.41
CA GLN A 31 -0.78 -6.44 9.59
C GLN A 31 0.31 -5.55 9.07
N ALA A 32 1.53 -5.96 9.20
CA ALA A 32 2.62 -5.18 8.68
C ALA A 32 2.51 -5.02 7.18
N GLN A 33 2.00 -6.01 6.51
CA GLN A 33 1.91 -5.93 5.08
C GLN A 33 0.87 -4.94 4.60
N SER A 34 -0.12 -4.65 5.38
CA SER A 34 -1.17 -3.74 4.95
C SER A 34 -0.71 -2.29 4.90
N ASP A 35 0.38 -1.97 5.54
CA ASP A 35 0.84 -0.59 5.53
C ASP A 35 1.51 -0.20 4.23
N GLY A 36 2.03 -1.16 3.50
CA GLY A 36 2.78 -0.86 2.30
C GLY A 36 4.11 -0.22 2.60
N THR A 37 4.88 0.01 1.55
CA THR A 37 6.14 0.72 1.67
C THR A 37 5.91 2.20 1.52
N PRO A 38 6.87 3.04 1.89
CA PRO A 38 6.73 4.47 1.69
C PRO A 38 6.45 4.84 0.23
N SER A 39 7.07 4.18 -0.73
CA SER A 39 6.83 4.51 -2.13
C SER A 39 5.41 4.15 -2.57
N VAL A 40 4.88 3.05 -2.08
CA VAL A 40 3.52 2.64 -2.40
C VAL A 40 2.52 3.62 -1.80
N ARG A 41 2.73 4.00 -0.55
CA ARG A 41 1.86 4.98 0.08
C ARG A 41 1.93 6.32 -0.64
N ALA A 42 3.15 6.73 -1.02
CA ALA A 42 3.34 8.00 -1.70
C ALA A 42 2.62 8.05 -3.03
N ALA A 43 2.72 6.99 -3.81
CA ALA A 43 2.05 6.93 -5.11
C ALA A 43 0.54 7.00 -4.94
N ASN A 44 -0.01 6.27 -3.98
CA ASN A 44 -1.44 6.31 -3.72
C ASN A 44 -1.88 7.70 -3.28
N LEU A 45 -1.09 8.35 -2.44
CA LEU A 45 -1.44 9.66 -1.95
C LEU A 45 -1.41 10.70 -3.07
N ALA A 46 -0.38 10.65 -3.93
CA ALA A 46 -0.28 11.55 -5.05
C ALA A 46 -1.44 11.36 -6.03
N ARG A 47 -1.78 10.11 -6.31
CA ARG A 47 -2.88 9.79 -7.20
C ARG A 47 -4.20 10.34 -6.66
N MET A 48 -4.48 10.07 -5.40
CA MET A 48 -5.73 10.54 -4.80
C MET A 48 -5.80 12.06 -4.73
N LYS A 49 -4.65 12.71 -4.52
CA LYS A 49 -4.62 14.16 -4.51
C LYS A 49 -4.98 14.71 -5.89
N ALA A 50 -4.41 14.14 -6.95
CA ALA A 50 -4.71 14.57 -8.30
C ALA A 50 -6.18 14.34 -8.64
N GLU A 51 -6.73 13.22 -8.21
CA GLU A 51 -8.15 12.93 -8.45
C GLU A 51 -9.02 14.01 -7.83
N ARG A 52 -8.71 14.42 -6.61
CA ARG A 52 -9.50 15.46 -5.95
C ARG A 52 -9.30 16.82 -6.60
N LEU A 53 -8.07 17.14 -6.99
CA LEU A 53 -7.80 18.43 -7.62
C LEU A 53 -8.53 18.60 -8.95
N ASN A 54 -8.77 17.51 -9.63
CA ASN A 54 -9.31 17.56 -10.99
C ASN A 54 -10.78 17.15 -11.08
N GLY A 55 -11.49 17.19 -9.96
CA GLY A 55 -12.95 17.04 -9.97
C GLY A 55 -13.47 15.66 -9.62
N GLY A 56 -12.58 14.73 -9.28
CA GLY A 56 -13.00 13.39 -8.87
C GLY A 56 -13.08 12.41 -10.02
N LEU A 57 -13.27 11.15 -9.67
CA LEU A 57 -13.20 10.05 -10.63
C LEU A 57 -14.31 10.04 -11.67
N GLY A 58 -15.35 10.82 -11.45
CA GLY A 58 -16.43 10.94 -12.43
C GLY A 58 -16.03 11.73 -13.66
N VAL A 59 -15.03 12.60 -13.54
CA VAL A 59 -14.61 13.46 -14.65
C VAL A 59 -13.13 13.37 -14.95
N TYR A 60 -12.35 12.69 -14.12
CA TYR A 60 -10.90 12.64 -14.24
C TYR A 60 -10.35 11.24 -13.95
N ARG A 61 -9.39 10.80 -14.73
CA ARG A 61 -8.64 9.57 -14.46
C ARG A 61 -7.17 9.81 -14.71
N PRO A 62 -6.31 9.48 -13.74
CA PRO A 62 -4.87 9.62 -13.93
C PRO A 62 -4.34 8.50 -14.81
N ALA A 63 -3.13 8.70 -15.31
CA ALA A 63 -2.46 7.72 -16.15
C ALA A 63 -2.28 6.38 -15.43
N PRO A 64 -2.28 5.28 -16.17
CA PRO A 64 -2.17 3.94 -15.57
C PRO A 64 -0.94 3.72 -14.70
N CYS A 65 0.17 4.41 -14.97
CA CYS A 65 1.37 4.24 -14.14
C CYS A 65 1.12 4.56 -12.68
N MET A 66 0.15 5.41 -12.38
CA MET A 66 -0.16 5.76 -10.99
C MET A 66 -0.86 4.63 -10.25
N PHE A 67 -1.28 3.58 -10.95
CA PHE A 67 -1.85 2.39 -10.33
C PHE A 67 -0.84 1.25 -10.24
N GLU A 68 0.36 1.45 -10.77
CA GLU A 68 1.44 0.49 -10.63
C GLU A 68 2.12 0.69 -9.28
N GLN A 69 2.76 -0.34 -8.81
CA GLN A 69 3.40 -0.29 -7.50
C GLN A 69 4.42 0.85 -7.46
N GLY A 70 4.27 1.71 -6.48
CA GLY A 70 5.19 2.83 -6.31
C GLY A 70 5.11 3.89 -7.41
N GLY A 71 4.07 3.86 -8.24
CA GLY A 71 3.87 4.85 -9.28
C GLY A 71 4.57 4.55 -10.60
N GLY A 72 5.23 3.39 -10.70
CA GLY A 72 5.87 2.97 -11.96
C GLY A 72 6.72 4.06 -12.57
N SER A 73 6.56 4.26 -13.87
CA SER A 73 7.32 5.29 -14.59
C SER A 73 6.90 6.71 -14.26
N CYS A 74 5.81 6.89 -13.54
CA CYS A 74 5.39 8.21 -13.09
C CYS A 74 6.22 8.75 -11.93
N LEU A 75 6.95 7.90 -11.24
CA LEU A 75 7.89 8.34 -10.22
C LEU A 75 9.12 8.89 -10.92
N VAL A 76 9.30 10.20 -10.88
CA VAL A 76 10.38 10.85 -11.63
C VAL A 76 11.56 11.20 -10.74
N SER A 77 11.40 11.22 -9.44
CA SER A 77 12.50 11.55 -8.52
C SER A 77 12.24 10.93 -7.16
N ARG A 78 13.30 10.42 -6.57
CA ARG A 78 13.29 9.91 -5.20
C ARG A 78 14.54 10.45 -4.52
N SER A 79 14.34 11.18 -3.44
CA SER A 79 15.47 11.81 -2.73
C SER A 79 15.14 11.91 -1.25
N SER A 80 16.04 12.49 -0.50
CA SER A 80 15.80 12.76 0.92
C SER A 80 14.65 13.74 1.12
N GLN A 81 14.25 14.47 0.08
CA GLN A 81 13.12 15.38 0.17
C GLN A 81 11.79 14.67 -0.05
N GLY A 82 11.80 13.48 -0.63
CA GLY A 82 10.59 12.72 -0.86
C GLY A 82 10.52 12.11 -2.24
N PHE A 83 9.29 11.83 -2.65
CA PHE A 83 8.99 11.21 -3.93
C PHE A 83 8.26 12.23 -4.81
N THR A 84 8.78 12.46 -6.01
CA THR A 84 8.12 13.34 -6.96
C THR A 84 7.50 12.50 -8.07
N PHE A 85 6.21 12.70 -8.28
CA PHE A 85 5.47 12.03 -9.33
C PHE A 85 5.03 13.04 -10.37
N ARG A 86 5.16 12.67 -11.64
CA ARG A 86 4.63 13.49 -12.74
C ARG A 86 3.86 12.58 -13.66
N PHE A 87 2.62 12.93 -13.94
CA PHE A 87 1.74 12.08 -14.73
C PHE A 87 0.66 12.89 -15.42
N LEU A 88 0.13 12.27 -16.48
CA LEU A 88 -0.94 12.84 -17.26
C LEU A 88 -2.27 12.29 -16.78
N GLY A 89 -3.33 12.95 -17.17
CA GLY A 89 -4.69 12.50 -16.90
C GLY A 89 -5.68 13.16 -17.84
N GLY A 90 -6.90 12.68 -17.81
CA GLY A 90 -7.94 13.21 -18.67
C GLY A 90 -9.29 12.65 -18.30
N GLN A 91 -10.25 12.76 -19.21
CA GLN A 91 -11.59 12.27 -18.97
C GLN A 91 -11.58 10.75 -18.82
N PRO A 92 -12.58 10.18 -18.12
CA PRO A 92 -12.66 8.72 -18.00
C PRO A 92 -12.60 8.03 -19.35
N GLY A 93 -11.77 7.00 -19.43
CA GLY A 93 -11.61 6.23 -20.66
C GLY A 93 -10.67 6.83 -21.67
N TRP A 94 -9.99 7.92 -21.37
CA TRP A 94 -9.18 8.63 -22.36
C TRP A 94 -8.15 7.75 -23.05
N ARG A 95 -7.50 6.85 -22.32
CA ARG A 95 -6.50 5.99 -22.93
C ARG A 95 -7.14 4.99 -23.90
N GLN A 96 -8.19 4.32 -23.46
CA GLN A 96 -8.85 3.30 -24.25
C GLN A 96 -9.51 3.90 -25.49
N LEU A 97 -9.97 5.13 -25.40
CA LEU A 97 -10.63 5.80 -26.50
C LEU A 97 -9.67 6.54 -27.42
N GLY A 98 -8.38 6.55 -27.08
CA GLY A 98 -7.41 7.27 -27.89
C GLY A 98 -7.56 8.78 -27.82
N ILE A 99 -8.13 9.29 -26.75
CA ILE A 99 -8.31 10.72 -26.57
C ILE A 99 -7.07 11.25 -25.85
N PRO A 100 -6.52 12.40 -26.30
CA PRO A 100 -5.34 12.96 -25.64
C PRO A 100 -5.64 13.34 -24.20
N PRO A 101 -4.68 13.16 -23.30
CA PRO A 101 -4.82 13.66 -21.94
C PRO A 101 -4.85 15.19 -21.92
N THR A 102 -5.56 15.75 -20.97
CA THR A 102 -5.75 17.20 -20.89
C THR A 102 -5.11 17.81 -19.67
N VAL A 103 -4.63 17.01 -18.72
CA VAL A 103 -4.08 17.49 -17.45
C VAL A 103 -2.73 16.85 -17.25
N GLU A 104 -1.80 17.65 -16.76
CA GLU A 104 -0.52 17.17 -16.25
C GLU A 104 -0.43 17.56 -14.78
N THR A 105 0.02 16.64 -13.95
CA THR A 105 0.16 16.86 -12.51
C THR A 105 1.56 16.49 -12.07
N GLU A 106 2.13 17.32 -11.21
CA GLU A 106 3.42 17.01 -10.58
C GLU A 106 3.29 17.27 -9.09
N ILE A 107 3.59 16.26 -8.27
CA ILE A 107 3.36 16.30 -6.83
C ILE A 107 4.57 15.75 -6.10
N LEU A 108 4.98 16.45 -5.04
CA LEU A 108 6.00 15.99 -4.11
C LEU A 108 5.33 15.43 -2.86
N VAL A 109 5.68 14.21 -2.52
CA VAL A 109 5.18 13.51 -1.32
C VAL A 109 6.35 13.27 -0.39
N SER A 110 6.10 13.34 0.92
CA SER A 110 7.13 13.19 1.95
C SER A 110 7.84 11.84 1.87
N PRO A 111 9.07 11.76 2.41
CA PRO A 111 9.83 10.51 2.39
C PRO A 111 9.14 9.33 3.04
N ASP A 112 8.28 9.55 4.02
CA ASP A 112 7.54 8.47 4.64
C ASP A 112 6.27 8.10 3.87
N GLY A 113 5.97 8.83 2.80
CA GLY A 113 4.81 8.57 1.96
C GLY A 113 3.49 8.97 2.56
N ARG A 114 3.48 9.77 3.61
CA ARG A 114 2.25 10.04 4.35
C ARG A 114 1.68 11.43 4.17
N SER A 115 2.42 12.34 3.54
CA SER A 115 1.98 13.73 3.38
C SER A 115 2.30 14.25 2.01
N VAL A 116 1.36 14.94 1.38
CA VAL A 116 1.64 15.71 0.19
C VAL A 116 2.34 16.98 0.65
N LEU A 117 3.56 17.18 0.22
CA LEU A 117 4.32 18.37 0.60
C LEU A 117 4.04 19.53 -0.33
N GLU A 118 3.87 19.25 -1.61
CA GLU A 118 3.68 20.32 -2.57
C GLU A 118 2.98 19.79 -3.83
N VAL A 119 2.03 20.54 -4.34
CA VAL A 119 1.51 20.35 -5.69
C VAL A 119 2.35 21.28 -6.56
N ILE A 120 3.35 20.71 -7.21
CA ILE A 120 4.29 21.51 -8.00
C ILE A 120 3.59 22.06 -9.23
N TYR A 121 2.72 21.26 -9.83
CA TYR A 121 1.98 21.68 -10.99
C TYR A 121 0.69 20.88 -11.10
N ASN A 122 -0.37 21.50 -11.54
CA ASN A 122 -1.60 20.82 -11.94
C ASN A 122 -2.32 21.73 -12.92
N GLY A 123 -2.34 21.34 -14.18
CA GLY A 123 -2.93 22.19 -15.22
C GLY A 123 -2.81 21.55 -16.59
N PRO A 124 -2.93 22.37 -17.65
CA PRO A 124 -2.82 21.86 -19.00
C PRO A 124 -1.48 21.15 -19.23
N VAL A 125 -1.48 20.21 -20.15
CA VAL A 125 -0.27 19.45 -20.46
C VAL A 125 0.81 20.40 -20.98
N ARG A 126 2.02 20.27 -20.40
CA ARG A 126 3.15 21.11 -20.77
C ARG A 126 4.04 20.46 -21.80
#